data_cc71878f2063b289be8f53e45bd8f75d
#
_entry.id   cc71878f2063b289be8f53e45bd8f75d
#
_cell.length_a   1.000
_cell.length_b   1.000
_cell.length_c   1.000
_cell.angle_alpha   90.00
_cell.angle_beta   90.00
_cell.angle_gamma   90.00
#
_symmetry.space_group_name_H-M   'P 1'
#
loop_
_entity.id
_entity.type
_entity.pdbx_description
1 polymer ?
#
loop_
_entity_poly.entity_id
_entity_poly.type
_entity_poly.pdbx_seq_one_letter_code
_entity_poly.pdbx_strand_id
1 'polypeptide(L)'
;MLDTLDQLGLSDNTIVIFTSDHGFSLMEHNRWSKHNLFNVENRVPLMIRVPGLTRKAQSQSYVELIDLYPTIAELVGLKTPESVEGSSLVENLKDPNLITKKVGYSRIWNGDMVVTPNYLYAEWRRSEQGNVYDNMLYDLKADSLEMNNIADQPKYRKLVDSLSHQIKLKPVQ
;
A
#
# COMPACT_ATOMS: atom_id res chain seq x y z
N MET A 1 17.52 4.26 -20.06
CA MET A 1 18.11 4.26 -18.69
C MET A 1 18.56 2.85 -18.29
N LEU A 2 17.74 1.79 -18.28
CA LEU A 2 18.20 0.44 -17.93
C LEU A 2 19.27 -0.06 -18.93
N ASP A 3 19.03 0.11 -20.23
CA ASP A 3 20.02 -0.24 -21.27
C ASP A 3 21.35 0.50 -21.09
N THR A 4 21.32 1.73 -20.57
CA THR A 4 22.52 2.51 -20.28
C THR A 4 23.33 1.91 -19.12
N LEU A 5 22.64 1.41 -18.08
CA LEU A 5 23.32 0.69 -16.99
C LEU A 5 24.02 -0.57 -17.50
N ASP A 6 23.36 -1.31 -18.41
CA ASP A 6 23.93 -2.51 -19.01
C ASP A 6 25.14 -2.17 -19.89
N GLN A 7 25.04 -1.14 -20.73
CA GLN A 7 26.14 -0.66 -21.61
C GLN A 7 27.36 -0.18 -20.82
N LEU A 8 27.14 0.38 -19.63
CA LEU A 8 28.21 0.86 -18.74
C LEU A 8 28.75 -0.21 -17.80
N GLY A 9 28.22 -1.43 -17.84
CA GLY A 9 28.63 -2.51 -16.93
C GLY A 9 28.25 -2.28 -15.46
N LEU A 10 27.26 -1.44 -15.19
CA LEU A 10 26.83 -1.08 -13.84
C LEU A 10 25.67 -1.92 -13.31
N SER A 11 25.04 -2.72 -14.17
CA SER A 11 23.82 -3.47 -13.85
C SER A 11 23.99 -4.45 -12.68
N ASP A 12 25.16 -5.04 -12.55
CA ASP A 12 25.45 -6.03 -11.50
C ASP A 12 25.79 -5.39 -10.15
N ASN A 13 25.94 -4.07 -10.11
CA ASN A 13 26.24 -3.31 -8.88
C ASN A 13 25.22 -2.18 -8.63
N THR A 14 24.01 -2.29 -9.20
CA THR A 14 22.99 -1.26 -9.06
C THR A 14 21.65 -1.88 -8.66
N ILE A 15 21.14 -1.48 -7.49
CA ILE A 15 19.76 -1.74 -7.08
C ILE A 15 18.86 -0.81 -7.87
N VAL A 16 17.82 -1.34 -8.50
CA VAL A 16 16.82 -0.56 -9.24
C VAL A 16 15.47 -0.69 -8.56
N ILE A 17 14.89 0.44 -8.18
CA ILE A 17 13.54 0.51 -7.61
C ILE A 17 12.70 1.41 -8.51
N PHE A 18 11.58 0.89 -8.99
CA PHE A 18 10.60 1.64 -9.76
C PHE A 18 9.28 1.65 -8.99
N THR A 19 8.79 2.85 -8.69
CA THR A 19 7.52 3.06 -7.99
C THR A 19 6.96 4.44 -8.34
N SER A 20 5.79 4.76 -7.80
CA SER A 20 5.19 6.10 -7.77
C SER A 20 4.85 6.46 -6.33
N ASP A 21 4.77 7.75 -6.03
CA ASP A 21 4.31 8.27 -4.73
C ASP A 21 2.81 8.12 -4.56
N HIS A 22 2.02 8.25 -5.61
CA HIS A 22 0.57 8.06 -5.67
C HIS A 22 0.10 7.80 -7.11
N GLY A 23 -1.13 7.36 -7.25
CA GLY A 23 -1.86 7.35 -8.52
C GLY A 23 -2.60 8.67 -8.75
N PHE A 24 -3.54 8.69 -9.71
CA PHE A 24 -4.30 9.89 -10.07
C PHE A 24 -5.63 9.49 -10.71
N SER A 25 -6.74 10.11 -10.28
CA SER A 25 -8.05 9.94 -10.92
C SER A 25 -8.15 10.79 -12.16
N LEU A 26 -8.45 10.16 -13.29
CA LEU A 26 -8.62 10.78 -14.62
C LEU A 26 -10.09 10.71 -15.07
N MET A 27 -11.02 11.11 -14.25
CA MET A 27 -12.49 11.04 -14.32
C MET A 27 -13.11 9.84 -13.61
N GLU A 28 -12.32 8.91 -13.04
CA GLU A 28 -12.85 7.91 -12.12
C GLU A 28 -13.57 8.61 -10.97
N HIS A 29 -14.72 8.08 -10.57
CA HIS A 29 -15.58 8.65 -9.51
C HIS A 29 -15.97 10.12 -9.78
N ASN A 30 -16.04 10.56 -11.05
CA ASN A 30 -16.27 11.95 -11.48
C ASN A 30 -15.26 12.95 -10.89
N ARG A 31 -14.01 12.51 -10.69
CA ARG A 31 -12.93 13.30 -10.12
C ARG A 31 -11.75 13.41 -11.10
N TRP A 32 -11.13 14.56 -11.07
CA TRP A 32 -9.87 14.82 -11.77
C TRP A 32 -8.87 15.32 -10.73
N SER A 33 -8.28 14.41 -9.99
CA SER A 33 -7.42 14.77 -8.85
C SER A 33 -6.67 13.54 -8.28
N LYS A 34 -5.90 13.81 -7.26
CA LYS A 34 -5.42 12.91 -6.22
C LYS A 34 -6.02 13.37 -4.89
N HIS A 35 -5.66 12.81 -3.78
CA HIS A 35 -6.15 13.15 -2.43
C HIS A 35 -7.48 12.46 -2.07
N ASN A 36 -7.58 11.20 -2.43
CA ASN A 36 -8.64 10.33 -1.98
C ASN A 36 -8.09 8.93 -1.61
N LEU A 37 -8.96 8.08 -1.11
CA LEU A 37 -8.63 6.74 -0.63
C LEU A 37 -9.15 5.63 -1.56
N PHE A 38 -9.32 5.91 -2.86
CA PHE A 38 -9.58 4.91 -3.88
C PHE A 38 -8.30 4.21 -4.34
N ASN A 39 -8.39 2.96 -4.78
CA ASN A 39 -7.24 2.23 -5.30
C ASN A 39 -6.54 2.92 -6.47
N VAL A 40 -7.28 3.60 -7.34
CA VAL A 40 -6.70 4.34 -8.47
C VAL A 40 -5.68 5.40 -8.03
N GLU A 41 -5.81 5.92 -6.82
CA GLU A 41 -4.91 6.91 -6.24
C GLU A 41 -3.88 6.30 -5.26
N ASN A 42 -4.17 5.15 -4.66
CA ASN A 42 -3.36 4.57 -3.59
C ASN A 42 -2.59 3.30 -4.01
N ARG A 43 -3.05 2.58 -5.03
CA ARG A 43 -2.36 1.39 -5.52
C ARG A 43 -1.37 1.77 -6.63
N VAL A 44 -0.11 1.85 -6.28
CA VAL A 44 0.99 2.19 -7.21
C VAL A 44 1.83 0.96 -7.58
N PRO A 45 2.51 0.98 -8.73
CA PRO A 45 3.45 -0.08 -9.06
C PRO A 45 4.64 -0.06 -8.09
N LEU A 46 5.16 -1.25 -7.76
CA LEU A 46 6.45 -1.39 -7.09
C LEU A 46 7.22 -2.54 -7.76
N MET A 47 8.37 -2.23 -8.32
CA MET A 47 9.30 -3.21 -8.87
C MET A 47 10.67 -2.97 -8.27
N ILE A 48 11.30 -4.03 -7.76
CA ILE A 48 12.62 -3.98 -7.14
C ILE A 48 13.51 -5.04 -7.80
N ARG A 49 14.65 -4.59 -8.32
CA ARG A 49 15.73 -5.44 -8.81
C ARG A 49 16.95 -5.26 -7.91
N VAL A 50 17.41 -6.36 -7.34
CA VAL A 50 18.65 -6.42 -6.56
C VAL A 50 19.56 -7.48 -7.19
N PRO A 51 20.72 -7.10 -7.73
CA PRO A 51 21.65 -8.05 -8.35
C PRO A 51 22.03 -9.18 -7.39
N GLY A 52 22.01 -10.40 -7.90
CA GLY A 52 22.35 -11.59 -7.11
C GLY A 52 21.28 -12.05 -6.10
N LEU A 53 20.23 -11.24 -5.85
CA LEU A 53 19.16 -11.57 -4.90
C LEU A 53 17.84 -11.84 -5.58
N THR A 54 17.38 -10.93 -6.43
CA THR A 54 16.03 -11.00 -7.02
C THR A 54 16.01 -11.81 -8.32
N ARG A 55 14.86 -12.45 -8.57
CA ARG A 55 14.52 -13.12 -9.82
C ARG A 55 13.21 -12.59 -10.36
N LYS A 56 12.89 -12.87 -11.63
CA LYS A 56 11.59 -12.50 -12.21
C LYS A 56 10.46 -13.26 -11.47
N ALA A 57 9.76 -12.57 -10.60
CA ALA A 57 8.67 -13.11 -9.79
C ALA A 57 7.69 -12.00 -9.39
N GLN A 58 6.55 -12.38 -8.83
CA GLN A 58 5.56 -11.48 -8.24
C GLN A 58 5.23 -11.94 -6.83
N SER A 59 5.10 -11.01 -5.90
CA SER A 59 4.61 -11.27 -4.55
C SER A 59 3.15 -10.84 -4.42
N GLN A 60 2.40 -11.58 -3.60
CA GLN A 60 1.03 -11.24 -3.19
C GLN A 60 0.98 -10.57 -1.81
N SER A 61 2.13 -10.35 -1.18
CA SER A 61 2.19 -9.61 0.07
C SER A 61 1.79 -8.16 -0.16
N TYR A 62 1.01 -7.59 0.74
CA TYR A 62 0.83 -6.14 0.76
C TYR A 62 2.14 -5.46 1.12
N VAL A 63 2.40 -4.32 0.51
CA VAL A 63 3.57 -3.49 0.76
C VAL A 63 3.11 -2.03 0.82
N GLU A 64 3.81 -1.23 1.59
CA GLU A 64 3.53 0.20 1.77
C GLU A 64 4.78 1.01 1.43
N LEU A 65 4.65 2.26 1.02
CA LEU A 65 5.81 3.10 0.67
C LEU A 65 6.77 3.30 1.86
N ILE A 66 6.25 3.25 3.09
CA ILE A 66 7.08 3.31 4.31
C ILE A 66 8.03 2.11 4.45
N ASP A 67 7.76 0.99 3.76
CA ASP A 67 8.61 -0.20 3.77
C ASP A 67 9.88 -0.02 2.91
N LEU A 68 9.92 0.97 2.03
CA LEU A 68 11.06 1.20 1.14
C LEU A 68 12.31 1.64 1.91
N TYR A 69 12.17 2.53 2.88
CA TYR A 69 13.31 3.00 3.66
C TYR A 69 14.03 1.86 4.40
N PRO A 70 13.37 1.05 5.25
CA PRO A 70 14.04 -0.06 5.93
C PRO A 70 14.54 -1.13 4.96
N THR A 71 13.86 -1.33 3.81
CA THR A 71 14.32 -2.26 2.77
C THR A 71 15.65 -1.81 2.16
N ILE A 72 15.75 -0.52 1.78
CA ILE A 72 16.99 0.03 1.21
C ILE A 72 18.10 -0.02 2.24
N ALA A 73 17.84 0.40 3.49
CA ALA A 73 18.82 0.37 4.55
C ALA A 73 19.40 -1.04 4.76
N GLU A 74 18.56 -2.07 4.83
CA GLU A 74 19.00 -3.46 4.97
C GLU A 74 19.80 -3.94 3.76
N LEU A 75 19.35 -3.63 2.52
CA LEU A 75 20.02 -4.03 1.29
C LEU A 75 21.44 -3.44 1.16
N VAL A 76 21.68 -2.26 1.73
CA VAL A 76 23.02 -1.63 1.71
C VAL A 76 23.79 -1.81 3.03
N GLY A 77 23.30 -2.64 3.95
CA GLY A 77 23.97 -2.97 5.21
C GLY A 77 23.94 -1.87 6.26
N LEU A 78 22.98 -0.95 6.19
CA LEU A 78 22.77 0.10 7.16
C LEU A 78 21.75 -0.30 8.22
N LYS A 79 21.94 0.14 9.46
CA LYS A 79 20.97 -0.06 10.53
C LYS A 79 19.77 0.87 10.35
N THR A 80 18.57 0.32 10.38
CA THR A 80 17.33 1.10 10.41
C THR A 80 17.14 1.73 11.79
N PRO A 81 16.84 3.05 11.88
CA PRO A 81 16.49 3.69 13.15
C PRO A 81 15.22 3.10 13.78
N GLU A 82 15.12 3.11 15.10
CA GLU A 82 13.96 2.59 15.84
C GLU A 82 12.66 3.39 15.58
N SER A 83 12.77 4.65 15.14
CA SER A 83 11.62 5.49 14.79
C SER A 83 10.97 5.14 13.44
N VAL A 84 11.54 4.20 12.68
CA VAL A 84 10.99 3.79 11.39
C VAL A 84 9.92 2.72 11.61
N GLU A 85 8.71 3.01 11.15
CA GLU A 85 7.54 2.13 11.33
C GLU A 85 7.39 1.08 10.23
N GLY A 86 7.97 1.31 9.05
CA GLY A 86 7.96 0.37 7.93
C GLY A 86 8.71 -0.93 8.24
N SER A 87 8.41 -1.97 7.50
CA SER A 87 9.06 -3.28 7.60
C SER A 87 9.88 -3.56 6.34
N SER A 88 11.08 -4.08 6.47
CA SER A 88 11.92 -4.45 5.33
C SER A 88 11.25 -5.53 4.47
N LEU A 89 11.32 -5.37 3.16
CA LEU A 89 10.81 -6.32 2.16
C LEU A 89 11.88 -7.34 1.72
N VAL A 90 13.06 -7.36 2.32
CA VAL A 90 14.17 -8.24 1.91
C VAL A 90 13.76 -9.70 1.92
N GLU A 91 13.00 -10.16 2.91
CA GLU A 91 12.50 -11.54 2.95
C GLU A 91 11.54 -11.85 1.78
N ASN A 92 10.70 -10.90 1.38
CA ASN A 92 9.83 -11.05 0.20
C ASN A 92 10.64 -11.05 -1.11
N LEU A 93 11.77 -10.33 -1.16
CA LEU A 93 12.67 -10.33 -2.32
C LEU A 93 13.40 -11.68 -2.45
N LYS A 94 13.74 -12.34 -1.34
CA LYS A 94 14.33 -13.69 -1.31
C LYS A 94 13.30 -14.76 -1.65
N ASP A 95 12.11 -14.70 -1.05
CA ASP A 95 11.00 -15.61 -1.31
C ASP A 95 9.71 -14.80 -1.63
N PRO A 96 9.39 -14.65 -2.92
CA PRO A 96 8.18 -13.93 -3.35
C PRO A 96 6.85 -14.57 -2.91
N ASN A 97 6.86 -15.84 -2.50
CA ASN A 97 5.66 -16.53 -2.00
C ASN A 97 5.37 -16.24 -0.54
N LEU A 98 6.35 -15.66 0.18
CA LEU A 98 6.17 -15.29 1.57
C LEU A 98 5.16 -14.13 1.68
N ILE A 99 4.13 -14.31 2.50
CA ILE A 99 3.14 -13.27 2.80
C ILE A 99 3.48 -12.66 4.16
N THR A 100 4.17 -11.54 4.15
CA THR A 100 4.57 -10.81 5.37
C THR A 100 3.46 -9.88 5.86
N LYS A 101 2.72 -9.25 4.93
CA LYS A 101 1.56 -8.40 5.25
C LYS A 101 0.32 -8.89 4.50
N LYS A 102 -0.81 -9.00 5.21
CA LYS A 102 -2.11 -9.43 4.66
C LYS A 102 -3.04 -8.27 4.32
N VAL A 103 -2.69 -7.06 4.73
CA VAL A 103 -3.47 -5.83 4.51
C VAL A 103 -2.51 -4.67 4.26
N GLY A 104 -2.99 -3.66 3.55
CA GLY A 104 -2.30 -2.38 3.37
C GLY A 104 -3.11 -1.26 4.01
N TYR A 105 -2.42 -0.18 4.38
CA TYR A 105 -3.03 1.01 4.94
C TYR A 105 -2.63 2.24 4.14
N SER A 106 -3.49 3.24 4.16
CA SER A 106 -3.19 4.57 3.65
C SER A 106 -3.91 5.62 4.50
N ARG A 107 -3.33 6.81 4.56
CA ARG A 107 -3.93 7.96 5.25
C ARG A 107 -3.86 9.18 4.35
N ILE A 108 -4.93 9.96 4.35
CA ILE A 108 -4.95 11.28 3.78
C ILE A 108 -5.76 12.22 4.66
N TRP A 109 -5.13 13.29 5.15
CA TRP A 109 -5.71 14.24 6.11
C TRP A 109 -6.33 13.50 7.31
N ASN A 110 -7.67 13.55 7.43
CA ASN A 110 -8.46 12.92 8.49
C ASN A 110 -9.17 11.64 8.04
N GLY A 111 -8.78 11.09 6.88
CA GLY A 111 -9.27 9.81 6.34
C GLY A 111 -8.23 8.72 6.48
N ASP A 112 -8.65 7.56 6.92
CA ASP A 112 -7.85 6.34 7.03
C ASP A 112 -8.46 5.23 6.20
N MET A 113 -7.61 4.44 5.55
CA MET A 113 -7.99 3.29 4.73
C MET A 113 -7.29 2.02 5.19
N VAL A 114 -8.00 0.92 5.12
CA VAL A 114 -7.44 -0.44 5.13
C VAL A 114 -7.90 -1.17 3.88
N VAL A 115 -6.96 -1.81 3.18
CA VAL A 115 -7.24 -2.66 2.04
C VAL A 115 -6.84 -4.10 2.34
N THR A 116 -7.75 -5.02 2.05
CA THR A 116 -7.61 -6.47 2.20
C THR A 116 -7.73 -7.14 0.82
N PRO A 117 -7.47 -8.44 0.65
CA PRO A 117 -7.68 -9.12 -0.62
C PRO A 117 -9.10 -9.05 -1.18
N ASN A 118 -10.09 -8.79 -0.32
CA ASN A 118 -11.50 -8.80 -0.71
C ASN A 118 -12.19 -7.44 -0.60
N TYR A 119 -11.72 -6.56 0.29
CA TYR A 119 -12.42 -5.33 0.61
C TYR A 119 -11.46 -4.16 0.74
N LEU A 120 -11.90 -3.00 0.30
CA LEU A 120 -11.34 -1.71 0.65
C LEU A 120 -12.33 -1.01 1.58
N TYR A 121 -11.86 -0.59 2.74
CA TYR A 121 -12.63 0.21 3.68
C TYR A 121 -11.87 1.49 4.01
N ALA A 122 -12.56 2.62 3.95
CA ALA A 122 -12.03 3.89 4.44
C ALA A 122 -13.06 4.61 5.30
N GLU A 123 -12.55 5.40 6.25
CA GLU A 123 -13.36 6.21 7.14
C GLU A 123 -12.72 7.55 7.41
N TRP A 124 -13.55 8.56 7.66
CA TRP A 124 -13.12 9.91 7.98
C TRP A 124 -13.59 10.30 9.38
N ARG A 125 -12.67 10.92 10.15
CA ARG A 125 -12.91 11.37 11.52
C ARG A 125 -12.56 12.84 11.65
N ARG A 126 -13.29 13.58 12.50
CA ARG A 126 -12.95 14.99 12.76
C ARG A 126 -11.70 15.15 13.65
N SER A 127 -11.36 14.11 14.39
CA SER A 127 -10.13 13.97 15.18
C SER A 127 -9.83 12.48 15.33
N GLU A 128 -8.62 12.12 15.70
CA GLU A 128 -8.19 10.72 15.86
C GLU A 128 -9.09 9.91 16.80
N GLN A 129 -9.57 10.54 17.87
CA GLN A 129 -10.49 9.91 18.83
C GLN A 129 -11.97 10.23 18.55
N GLY A 130 -12.23 10.98 17.46
CA GLY A 130 -13.57 11.39 17.06
C GLY A 130 -14.40 10.27 16.46
N ASN A 131 -15.72 10.52 16.41
CA ASN A 131 -16.62 9.62 15.71
C ASN A 131 -16.36 9.67 14.19
N VAL A 132 -16.56 8.54 13.53
CA VAL A 132 -16.63 8.45 12.07
C VAL A 132 -17.82 9.28 11.60
N TYR A 133 -17.59 10.22 10.69
CA TYR A 133 -18.64 11.03 10.10
C TYR A 133 -18.95 10.67 8.66
N ASP A 134 -18.03 9.93 8.00
CA ASP A 134 -18.19 9.40 6.65
C ASP A 134 -17.39 8.13 6.49
N ASN A 135 -17.85 7.19 5.66
CA ASN A 135 -17.14 5.97 5.36
C ASN A 135 -17.50 5.40 3.99
N MET A 136 -16.63 4.53 3.50
CA MET A 136 -16.87 3.74 2.30
C MET A 136 -16.34 2.32 2.44
N LEU A 137 -17.07 1.38 1.87
CA LEU A 137 -16.69 -0.04 1.77
C LEU A 137 -16.97 -0.55 0.37
N TYR A 138 -15.97 -1.19 -0.23
CA TYR A 138 -16.08 -1.80 -1.56
C TYR A 138 -15.68 -3.27 -1.53
N ASP A 139 -16.47 -4.13 -2.18
CA ASP A 139 -16.12 -5.53 -2.44
C ASP A 139 -15.25 -5.60 -3.71
N LEU A 140 -13.94 -5.70 -3.54
CA LEU A 140 -12.98 -5.64 -4.66
C LEU A 140 -13.07 -6.82 -5.63
N LYS A 141 -13.75 -7.91 -5.24
CA LYS A 141 -14.01 -9.04 -6.14
C LYS A 141 -15.21 -8.81 -7.04
N ALA A 142 -16.27 -8.23 -6.49
CA ALA A 142 -17.50 -7.96 -7.21
C ALA A 142 -17.48 -6.59 -7.92
N ASP A 143 -16.73 -5.63 -7.37
CA ASP A 143 -16.66 -4.23 -7.80
C ASP A 143 -15.22 -3.72 -7.73
N SER A 144 -14.41 -4.17 -8.66
CA SER A 144 -12.98 -3.79 -8.75
C SER A 144 -12.73 -2.31 -9.10
N LEU A 145 -13.77 -1.62 -9.57
CA LEU A 145 -13.74 -0.19 -9.90
C LEU A 145 -14.30 0.69 -8.79
N GLU A 146 -14.71 0.10 -7.66
CA GLU A 146 -15.16 0.83 -6.46
C GLU A 146 -16.35 1.77 -6.73
N MET A 147 -17.32 1.33 -7.57
CA MET A 147 -18.44 2.13 -8.00
C MET A 147 -19.62 2.13 -7.02
N ASN A 148 -19.73 1.10 -6.16
CA ASN A 148 -20.90 0.91 -5.31
C ASN A 148 -20.46 0.84 -3.84
N ASN A 149 -20.58 1.95 -3.11
CA ASN A 149 -20.36 1.96 -1.66
C ASN A 149 -21.42 1.11 -0.96
N ILE A 150 -20.97 0.07 -0.25
CA ILE A 150 -21.82 -0.89 0.47
C ILE A 150 -21.73 -0.73 2.00
N ALA A 151 -21.07 0.32 2.51
CA ALA A 151 -20.82 0.53 3.94
C ALA A 151 -22.12 0.59 4.77
N ASP A 152 -23.18 1.20 4.23
CA ASP A 152 -24.45 1.39 4.94
C ASP A 152 -25.38 0.17 4.90
N GLN A 153 -25.01 -0.89 4.16
CA GLN A 153 -25.87 -2.08 4.07
C GLN A 153 -25.80 -2.89 5.38
N PRO A 154 -26.95 -3.23 6.01
CA PRO A 154 -26.98 -3.89 7.31
C PRO A 154 -26.17 -5.20 7.40
N LYS A 155 -26.12 -5.95 6.28
CA LYS A 155 -25.37 -7.21 6.21
C LYS A 155 -23.86 -7.04 6.37
N TYR A 156 -23.30 -5.86 6.10
CA TYR A 156 -21.86 -5.57 6.21
C TYR A 156 -21.46 -4.86 7.51
N ARG A 157 -22.42 -4.54 8.39
CA ARG A 157 -22.15 -3.80 9.64
C ARG A 157 -21.01 -4.42 10.46
N LYS A 158 -21.03 -5.73 10.68
CA LYS A 158 -19.96 -6.42 11.42
C LYS A 158 -18.59 -6.32 10.74
N LEU A 159 -18.58 -6.33 9.42
CA LEU A 159 -17.34 -6.18 8.64
C LEU A 159 -16.81 -4.75 8.76
N VAL A 160 -17.67 -3.73 8.62
CA VAL A 160 -17.33 -2.32 8.84
C VAL A 160 -16.74 -2.11 10.23
N ASP A 161 -17.41 -2.62 11.28
CA ASP A 161 -16.91 -2.52 12.66
C ASP A 161 -15.53 -3.16 12.84
N SER A 162 -15.31 -4.33 12.21
CA SER A 162 -14.03 -5.04 12.25
C SER A 162 -12.92 -4.26 11.54
N LEU A 163 -13.17 -3.72 10.35
CA LEU A 163 -12.19 -2.97 9.58
C LEU A 163 -11.88 -1.61 10.22
N SER A 164 -12.90 -0.93 10.76
CA SER A 164 -12.73 0.28 11.57
C SER A 164 -11.85 0.02 12.81
N HIS A 165 -12.04 -1.14 13.46
CA HIS A 165 -11.20 -1.53 14.59
C HIS A 165 -9.73 -1.75 14.16
N GLN A 166 -9.50 -2.38 13.00
CA GLN A 166 -8.15 -2.55 12.46
C GLN A 166 -7.44 -1.22 12.20
N ILE A 167 -8.14 -0.23 11.64
CA ILE A 167 -7.61 1.13 11.44
C ILE A 167 -7.14 1.74 12.77
N LYS A 168 -7.95 1.59 13.84
CA LYS A 168 -7.61 2.14 15.17
C LYS A 168 -6.42 1.46 15.83
N LEU A 169 -6.15 0.20 15.49
CA LEU A 169 -5.00 -0.54 16.05
C LEU A 169 -3.69 -0.21 15.33
N LYS A 170 -3.75 0.42 14.15
CA LYS A 170 -2.54 0.88 13.47
C LYS A 170 -1.96 2.06 14.28
N PRO A 171 -0.65 2.06 14.61
CA PRO A 171 -0.01 3.22 15.20
C PRO A 171 -0.24 4.45 14.34
N VAL A 172 -0.54 5.57 14.99
CA VAL A 172 -0.69 6.87 14.31
C VAL A 172 0.68 7.30 13.83
N GLN A 173 0.80 7.47 12.52
CA GLN A 173 2.02 7.98 11.87
C GLN A 173 1.98 9.51 11.81
#